data_f0733853e433d6bf861377624daf76a5
#
_entry.id   f0733853e433d6bf861377624daf76a5
#
_cell.length_a   1.000
_cell.length_b   1.000
_cell.length_c   1.000
_cell.angle_alpha   90.00
_cell.angle_beta   90.00
_cell.angle_gamma   90.00
#
_symmetry.space_group_name_H-M   'P 1'
#
loop_
_entity.id
_entity.type
_entity.pdbx_description
1 polymer ?
#
loop_
_entity_poly.entity_id
_entity_poly.type
_entity_poly.pdbx_seq_one_letter_code
_entity_poly.pdbx_strand_id
1 'polypeptide(L)'
;MRPDLSRVPGVLGEIARKRASEVAPYPLPKPPSVPSFKEALLRPGLSVIAEVKKQSPSAGVIREVDPVEAALAYARGGARAVSVLTEPHRFGGSLLDLKRVREAVDLPLLRKDFVVDPFMLEEARAFGASAALLIVALLGELTGAYLEEVRRL
;
A
#
# COMPACT_ATOMS: atom_id res chain seq x y z
N MET A 1 -5.45 -9.16 16.45
CA MET A 1 -5.44 -7.73 16.79
C MET A 1 -6.02 -6.94 15.62
N ARG A 2 -7.36 -6.92 15.55
CA ARG A 2 -8.09 -6.20 14.51
C ARG A 2 -8.87 -5.04 15.11
N PRO A 3 -8.98 -3.89 14.42
CA PRO A 3 -9.80 -2.79 14.91
C PRO A 3 -11.28 -3.12 14.87
N ASP A 4 -12.06 -2.47 15.76
CA ASP A 4 -13.52 -2.49 15.68
C ASP A 4 -13.98 -1.52 14.58
N LEU A 5 -14.46 -2.07 13.47
CA LEU A 5 -14.89 -1.30 12.29
C LEU A 5 -16.40 -1.01 12.29
N SER A 6 -17.14 -1.46 13.31
CA SER A 6 -18.61 -1.38 13.33
C SER A 6 -19.15 0.05 13.26
N ARG A 7 -18.39 1.01 13.78
CA ARG A 7 -18.78 2.42 13.87
C ARG A 7 -18.10 3.34 12.85
N VAL A 8 -17.26 2.78 11.98
CA VAL A 8 -16.61 3.59 10.94
C VAL A 8 -17.63 3.90 9.84
N PRO A 9 -17.98 5.19 9.63
CA PRO A 9 -19.04 5.54 8.69
C PRO A 9 -18.58 5.58 7.24
N GLY A 10 -19.55 5.59 6.32
CA GLY A 10 -19.36 5.89 4.91
C GLY A 10 -18.52 4.87 4.15
N VAL A 11 -17.98 5.31 3.04
CA VAL A 11 -17.17 4.50 2.12
C VAL A 11 -15.93 3.93 2.81
N LEU A 12 -15.29 4.68 3.69
CA LEU A 12 -14.14 4.20 4.46
C LEU A 12 -14.48 2.94 5.26
N GLY A 13 -15.60 2.95 6.00
CA GLY A 13 -16.06 1.79 6.78
C GLY A 13 -16.45 0.61 5.91
N GLU A 14 -17.11 0.85 4.77
CA GLU A 14 -17.49 -0.20 3.83
C GLU A 14 -16.26 -0.93 3.27
N ILE A 15 -15.27 -0.19 2.79
CA ILE A 15 -14.05 -0.75 2.25
C ILE A 15 -13.29 -1.53 3.34
N ALA A 16 -13.13 -0.93 4.52
CA ALA A 16 -12.39 -1.54 5.62
C ALA A 16 -13.03 -2.86 6.08
N ARG A 17 -14.36 -2.92 6.23
CA ARG A 17 -15.07 -4.15 6.59
C ARG A 17 -14.94 -5.22 5.52
N LYS A 18 -15.00 -4.85 4.24
CA LYS A 18 -14.78 -5.78 3.13
C LYS A 18 -13.35 -6.34 3.17
N ARG A 19 -12.35 -5.49 3.37
CA ARG A 19 -10.95 -5.92 3.50
C ARG A 19 -10.76 -6.87 4.69
N ALA A 20 -11.32 -6.54 5.84
CA ALA A 20 -11.26 -7.40 7.03
C ALA A 20 -11.87 -8.79 6.78
N SER A 21 -12.93 -8.88 5.98
CA SER A 21 -13.56 -10.16 5.64
C SER A 21 -12.72 -11.04 4.70
N GLU A 22 -11.78 -10.46 3.98
CA GLU A 22 -10.96 -11.15 2.98
C GLU A 22 -9.61 -11.60 3.51
N VAL A 23 -9.10 -10.94 4.55
CA VAL A 23 -7.76 -11.23 5.08
C VAL A 23 -7.77 -12.54 5.86
N ALA A 24 -7.01 -13.51 5.38
CA ALA A 24 -6.73 -14.76 6.06
C ALA A 24 -5.27 -15.16 5.82
N PRO A 25 -4.52 -15.59 6.83
CA PRO A 25 -3.12 -15.98 6.67
C PRO A 25 -2.93 -17.12 5.66
N TYR A 26 -1.91 -17.00 4.86
CA TYR A 26 -1.44 -18.01 3.90
C TYR A 26 0.09 -17.97 3.84
N PRO A 27 0.77 -19.00 3.27
CA PRO A 27 2.22 -18.97 3.11
C PRO A 27 2.67 -17.81 2.22
N LEU A 28 3.47 -16.92 2.78
CA LEU A 28 3.99 -15.76 2.05
C LEU A 28 5.31 -16.09 1.34
N PRO A 29 5.60 -15.45 0.18
CA PRO A 29 6.91 -15.57 -0.45
C PRO A 29 7.99 -14.92 0.42
N LYS A 30 9.24 -15.32 0.18
CA LYS A 30 10.38 -14.68 0.82
C LYS A 30 10.44 -13.20 0.40
N PRO A 31 10.53 -12.26 1.35
CA PRO A 31 10.63 -10.85 1.02
C PRO A 31 11.85 -10.54 0.17
N PRO A 32 11.71 -9.73 -0.90
CA PRO A 32 12.85 -9.25 -1.66
C PRO A 32 13.65 -8.21 -0.87
N SER A 33 14.88 -7.94 -1.30
CA SER A 33 15.60 -6.75 -0.88
C SER A 33 14.94 -5.50 -1.47
N VAL A 34 14.75 -4.47 -0.68
CA VAL A 34 14.05 -3.25 -1.08
C VAL A 34 14.83 -2.00 -0.70
N PRO A 35 14.75 -0.90 -1.51
CA PRO A 35 15.30 0.39 -1.12
C PRO A 35 14.56 0.97 0.09
N SER A 36 15.27 1.76 0.91
CA SER A 36 14.67 2.45 2.04
C SER A 36 13.77 3.60 1.59
N PHE A 37 12.51 3.57 1.99
CA PHE A 37 11.56 4.65 1.74
C PHE A 37 11.97 5.93 2.47
N LYS A 38 12.37 5.80 3.73
CA LYS A 38 12.84 6.92 4.56
C LYS A 38 14.06 7.62 3.95
N GLU A 39 15.09 6.87 3.56
CA GLU A 39 16.31 7.44 2.98
C GLU A 39 16.02 8.18 1.66
N ALA A 40 15.13 7.65 0.83
CA ALA A 40 14.75 8.31 -0.41
C ALA A 40 14.11 9.68 -0.16
N LEU A 41 13.25 9.80 0.86
CA LEU A 41 12.59 11.05 1.22
C LEU A 41 13.50 12.04 1.95
N LEU A 42 14.58 11.56 2.59
CA LEU A 42 15.55 12.43 3.29
C LEU A 42 16.56 13.11 2.34
N ARG A 43 16.59 12.72 1.07
CA ARG A 43 17.47 13.38 0.09
C ARG A 43 17.09 14.86 -0.06
N PRO A 44 18.07 15.77 -0.32
CA PRO A 44 17.80 17.20 -0.46
C PRO A 44 16.77 17.51 -1.55
N GLY A 45 16.00 18.57 -1.34
CA GLY A 45 15.01 19.05 -2.28
C GLY A 45 13.62 18.45 -2.07
N LEU A 46 12.71 18.79 -2.96
CA LEU A 46 11.33 18.30 -2.93
C LEU A 46 11.28 16.84 -3.37
N SER A 47 10.62 16.01 -2.56
CA SER A 47 10.36 14.62 -2.90
C SER A 47 8.95 14.46 -3.46
N VAL A 48 8.84 13.71 -4.55
CA VAL A 48 7.54 13.31 -5.12
C VAL A 48 7.35 11.82 -4.88
N ILE A 49 6.23 11.47 -4.24
CA ILE A 49 5.70 10.10 -4.19
C ILE A 49 4.63 10.02 -5.27
N ALA A 50 4.90 9.32 -6.35
CA ALA A 50 3.95 9.16 -7.45
C ALA A 50 3.06 7.93 -7.21
N GLU A 51 1.77 8.03 -7.55
CA GLU A 51 0.80 6.98 -7.24
C GLU A 51 0.29 6.26 -8.48
N VAL A 52 0.32 4.94 -8.44
CA VAL A 52 -0.35 4.05 -9.39
C VAL A 52 -1.78 3.82 -8.93
N LYS A 53 -2.74 4.37 -9.65
CA LYS A 53 -4.18 4.29 -9.34
C LYS A 53 -4.98 4.11 -10.62
N LYS A 54 -5.76 3.03 -10.70
CA LYS A 54 -6.59 2.69 -11.86
C LYS A 54 -8.00 3.26 -11.75
N GLN A 55 -8.55 3.28 -10.54
CA GLN A 55 -9.90 3.77 -10.24
C GLN A 55 -9.99 4.28 -8.80
N SER A 56 -11.08 4.97 -8.48
CA SER A 56 -11.38 5.43 -7.12
C SER A 56 -12.89 5.44 -6.86
N PRO A 57 -13.34 5.43 -5.60
CA PRO A 57 -14.77 5.48 -5.27
C PRO A 57 -15.51 6.70 -5.84
N SER A 58 -14.83 7.84 -5.94
CA SER A 58 -15.42 9.09 -6.42
C SER A 58 -15.38 9.26 -7.93
N ALA A 59 -14.34 8.75 -8.61
CA ALA A 59 -14.12 8.95 -10.04
C ALA A 59 -14.44 7.69 -10.88
N GLY A 60 -14.67 6.53 -10.24
CA GLY A 60 -14.77 5.26 -10.96
C GLY A 60 -13.47 4.90 -11.65
N VAL A 61 -13.55 4.30 -12.84
CA VAL A 61 -12.37 4.00 -13.66
C VAL A 61 -11.76 5.31 -14.16
N ILE A 62 -10.54 5.61 -13.73
CA ILE A 62 -9.82 6.83 -14.12
C ILE A 62 -9.17 6.61 -15.49
N ARG A 63 -8.48 5.49 -15.63
CA ARG A 63 -7.79 5.09 -16.86
C ARG A 63 -7.39 3.62 -16.76
N GLU A 64 -7.43 2.91 -17.87
CA GLU A 64 -6.70 1.63 -17.96
C GLU A 64 -5.20 1.93 -17.98
N VAL A 65 -4.54 1.69 -16.85
CA VAL A 65 -3.11 1.93 -16.67
C VAL A 65 -2.45 0.61 -16.36
N ASP A 66 -1.41 0.27 -17.12
CA ASP A 66 -0.49 -0.78 -16.70
C ASP A 66 0.36 -0.24 -15.53
N PRO A 67 0.30 -0.87 -14.35
CA PRO A 67 1.08 -0.42 -13.19
C PRO A 67 2.58 -0.33 -13.45
N VAL A 68 3.13 -1.23 -14.22
CA VAL A 68 4.57 -1.25 -14.56
C VAL A 68 4.92 -0.06 -15.46
N GLU A 69 4.14 0.20 -16.50
CA GLU A 69 4.35 1.35 -17.39
C GLU A 69 4.27 2.67 -16.64
N ALA A 70 3.27 2.81 -15.75
CA ALA A 70 3.12 3.99 -14.91
C ALA A 70 4.33 4.19 -13.99
N ALA A 71 4.76 3.14 -13.30
CA ALA A 71 5.91 3.19 -12.40
C ALA A 71 7.22 3.53 -13.13
N LEU A 72 7.44 2.97 -14.32
CA LEU A 72 8.60 3.30 -15.15
C LEU A 72 8.58 4.78 -15.59
N ALA A 73 7.41 5.30 -15.97
CA ALA A 73 7.26 6.71 -16.31
C ALA A 73 7.54 7.63 -15.11
N TYR A 74 7.06 7.26 -13.94
CA TYR A 74 7.35 8.00 -12.70
C TYR A 74 8.83 7.99 -12.35
N ALA A 75 9.49 6.85 -12.50
CA ALA A 75 10.94 6.73 -12.28
C ALA A 75 11.72 7.63 -13.23
N ARG A 76 11.40 7.63 -14.52
CA ARG A 76 12.01 8.53 -15.52
C ARG A 76 11.75 10.01 -15.20
N GLY A 77 10.59 10.34 -14.64
CA GLY A 77 10.20 11.69 -14.23
C GLY A 77 10.86 12.18 -12.94
N GLY A 78 11.62 11.34 -12.25
CA GLY A 78 12.35 11.71 -11.04
C GLY A 78 11.56 11.50 -9.74
N ALA A 79 10.50 10.70 -9.71
CA ALA A 79 9.85 10.31 -8.47
C ALA A 79 10.85 9.62 -7.54
N ARG A 80 10.75 9.90 -6.24
CA ARG A 80 11.62 9.28 -5.22
C ARG A 80 11.04 8.01 -4.62
N ALA A 81 9.74 7.84 -4.74
CA ALA A 81 9.01 6.67 -4.29
C ALA A 81 7.74 6.50 -5.12
N VAL A 82 7.18 5.30 -5.10
CA VAL A 82 5.92 4.98 -5.78
C VAL A 82 4.93 4.40 -4.77
N SER A 83 3.73 4.97 -4.74
CA SER A 83 2.59 4.43 -4.00
C SER A 83 1.79 3.53 -4.93
N VAL A 84 1.51 2.29 -4.52
CA VAL A 84 0.77 1.33 -5.33
C VAL A 84 -0.51 0.92 -4.59
N LEU A 85 -1.68 1.21 -5.19
CA LEU A 85 -2.97 0.75 -4.69
C LEU A 85 -3.05 -0.78 -4.81
N THR A 86 -3.39 -1.45 -3.71
CA THR A 86 -3.60 -2.91 -3.67
C THR A 86 -5.01 -3.30 -3.28
N GLU A 87 -5.89 -2.34 -2.98
CA GLU A 87 -7.30 -2.59 -2.71
C GLU A 87 -8.03 -2.94 -4.03
N PRO A 88 -8.68 -4.12 -4.13
CA PRO A 88 -9.15 -4.62 -5.42
C PRO A 88 -10.51 -4.09 -5.85
N HIS A 89 -11.43 -3.82 -4.92
CA HIS A 89 -12.84 -3.58 -5.26
C HIS A 89 -13.16 -2.16 -5.71
N ARG A 90 -12.60 -1.16 -5.02
CA ARG A 90 -12.87 0.26 -5.25
C ARG A 90 -11.75 0.97 -5.99
N PHE A 91 -10.52 0.46 -5.87
CA PHE A 91 -9.33 1.04 -6.51
C PHE A 91 -8.76 0.16 -7.63
N GLY A 92 -9.25 -1.06 -7.79
CA GLY A 92 -8.83 -1.96 -8.86
C GLY A 92 -7.40 -2.43 -8.78
N GLY A 93 -6.79 -2.38 -7.59
CA GLY A 93 -5.40 -2.79 -7.36
C GLY A 93 -5.26 -4.25 -6.96
N SER A 94 -4.02 -4.68 -6.76
CA SER A 94 -3.71 -6.03 -6.26
C SER A 94 -2.29 -6.11 -5.70
N LEU A 95 -2.03 -7.13 -4.88
CA LEU A 95 -0.65 -7.46 -4.46
C LEU A 95 0.23 -7.86 -5.64
N LEU A 96 -0.36 -8.45 -6.69
CA LEU A 96 0.38 -8.77 -7.92
C LEU A 96 0.88 -7.49 -8.61
N ASP A 97 0.08 -6.43 -8.63
CA ASP A 97 0.52 -5.13 -9.16
C ASP A 97 1.72 -4.59 -8.37
N LEU A 98 1.68 -4.68 -7.04
CA LEU A 98 2.79 -4.29 -6.18
C LEU A 98 4.07 -5.09 -6.52
N LYS A 99 3.96 -6.40 -6.64
CA LYS A 99 5.07 -7.28 -6.98
C LYS A 99 5.66 -6.94 -8.35
N ARG A 100 4.82 -6.76 -9.36
CA ARG A 100 5.24 -6.43 -10.72
C ARG A 100 5.97 -5.09 -10.78
N VAL A 101 5.48 -4.09 -10.06
CA VAL A 101 6.16 -2.79 -9.94
C VAL A 101 7.50 -2.94 -9.24
N ARG A 102 7.58 -3.76 -8.18
CA ARG A 102 8.85 -4.04 -7.49
C ARG A 102 9.90 -4.61 -8.42
N GLU A 103 9.51 -5.51 -9.30
CA GLU A 103 10.42 -6.15 -10.26
C GLU A 103 10.86 -5.18 -11.37
N ALA A 104 10.11 -4.11 -11.61
CA ALA A 104 10.34 -3.18 -12.72
C ALA A 104 11.15 -1.93 -12.34
N VAL A 105 11.11 -1.47 -11.10
CA VAL A 105 11.76 -0.23 -10.67
C VAL A 105 12.55 -0.43 -9.39
N ASP A 106 13.63 0.36 -9.23
CA ASP A 106 14.49 0.34 -8.04
C ASP A 106 14.08 1.40 -6.99
N LEU A 107 12.91 2.01 -7.15
CA LEU A 107 12.36 2.97 -6.19
C LEU A 107 11.72 2.25 -5.00
N PRO A 108 11.75 2.86 -3.79
CA PRO A 108 10.98 2.33 -2.68
C PRO A 108 9.47 2.43 -2.96
N LEU A 109 8.71 1.42 -2.50
CA LEU A 109 7.28 1.31 -2.75
C LEU A 109 6.50 1.42 -1.44
N LEU A 110 5.38 2.15 -1.50
CA LEU A 110 4.37 2.20 -0.45
C LEU A 110 3.20 1.30 -0.85
N ARG A 111 2.84 0.34 -0.01
CA ARG A 111 1.55 -0.33 -0.14
C ARG A 111 0.43 0.63 0.27
N LYS A 112 -0.42 1.00 -0.66
CA LYS A 112 -1.61 1.83 -0.43
C LYS A 112 -2.84 0.93 -0.36
N ASP A 113 -3.31 0.70 0.85
CA ASP A 113 -4.48 -0.14 1.12
C ASP A 113 -5.11 0.27 2.46
N PHE A 114 -6.19 -0.36 2.82
CA PHE A 114 -6.89 -0.17 4.09
C PHE A 114 -6.43 -1.28 5.04
N VAL A 115 -5.33 -1.02 5.74
CA VAL A 115 -4.72 -2.00 6.65
C VAL A 115 -5.57 -2.14 7.90
N VAL A 116 -6.13 -3.33 8.09
CA VAL A 116 -7.03 -3.68 9.19
C VAL A 116 -6.64 -4.99 9.89
N ASP A 117 -5.52 -5.57 9.49
CA ASP A 117 -4.95 -6.78 10.09
C ASP A 117 -3.44 -6.72 9.97
N PRO A 118 -2.68 -7.11 11.02
CA PRO A 118 -1.21 -7.14 10.97
C PRO A 118 -0.66 -7.99 9.84
N PHE A 119 -1.35 -9.06 9.45
CA PHE A 119 -0.93 -9.91 8.33
C PHE A 119 -0.81 -9.13 7.01
N MET A 120 -1.59 -8.07 6.84
CA MET A 120 -1.46 -7.19 5.66
C MET A 120 -0.11 -6.46 5.60
N LEU A 121 0.55 -6.25 6.74
CA LEU A 121 1.88 -5.66 6.80
C LEU A 121 2.96 -6.68 6.40
N GLU A 122 2.78 -7.95 6.81
CA GLU A 122 3.64 -9.03 6.37
C GLU A 122 3.51 -9.26 4.85
N GLU A 123 2.28 -9.22 4.31
CA GLU A 123 2.04 -9.24 2.86
C GLU A 123 2.76 -8.08 2.15
N ALA A 124 2.65 -6.85 2.69
CA ALA A 124 3.30 -5.69 2.10
C ALA A 124 4.80 -5.92 1.91
N ARG A 125 5.47 -6.40 2.97
CA ARG A 125 6.89 -6.74 2.93
C ARG A 125 7.19 -7.87 1.95
N ALA A 126 6.42 -8.94 2.01
CA ALA A 126 6.63 -10.13 1.15
C ALA A 126 6.51 -9.80 -0.35
N PHE A 127 5.63 -8.86 -0.71
CA PHE A 127 5.40 -8.43 -2.09
C PHE A 127 6.23 -7.21 -2.51
N GLY A 128 7.15 -6.74 -1.67
CA GLY A 128 8.19 -5.80 -2.06
C GLY A 128 7.95 -4.34 -1.71
N ALA A 129 7.00 -4.04 -0.82
CA ALA A 129 6.88 -2.71 -0.25
C ALA A 129 7.93 -2.48 0.85
N SER A 130 8.41 -1.25 0.96
CA SER A 130 9.25 -0.78 2.07
C SER A 130 8.51 0.21 2.99
N ALA A 131 7.25 0.48 2.71
CA ALA A 131 6.35 1.27 3.54
C ALA A 131 4.90 0.82 3.35
N ALA A 132 4.07 1.08 4.34
CA ALA A 132 2.62 0.86 4.27
C ALA A 132 1.88 2.05 4.88
N LEU A 133 0.68 2.34 4.37
CA LEU A 133 -0.19 3.37 4.92
C LEU A 133 -0.98 2.80 6.11
N LEU A 134 -0.95 3.50 7.22
CA LEU A 134 -1.81 3.24 8.36
C LEU A 134 -2.85 4.36 8.47
N ILE A 135 -4.12 4.01 8.55
CA ILE A 135 -5.22 4.97 8.64
C ILE A 135 -5.72 5.01 10.09
N VAL A 136 -5.41 6.09 10.80
CA VAL A 136 -5.77 6.28 12.21
C VAL A 136 -7.28 6.17 12.43
N ALA A 137 -8.09 6.69 11.51
CA ALA A 137 -9.54 6.60 11.58
C ALA A 137 -10.07 5.15 11.57
N LEU A 138 -9.30 4.18 11.06
CA LEU A 138 -9.61 2.75 11.09
C LEU A 138 -9.04 2.07 12.33
N LEU A 139 -7.78 2.36 12.65
CA LEU A 139 -7.02 1.65 13.67
C LEU A 139 -7.28 2.18 15.08
N GLY A 140 -7.62 3.46 15.21
CA GLY A 140 -7.87 4.08 16.51
C GLY A 140 -6.71 3.87 17.48
N GLU A 141 -7.01 3.34 18.65
CA GLU A 141 -6.02 3.04 19.71
C GLU A 141 -4.99 1.99 19.30
N LEU A 142 -5.30 1.13 18.31
CA LEU A 142 -4.37 0.13 17.81
C LEU A 142 -3.27 0.71 16.92
N THR A 143 -3.33 1.98 16.53
CA THR A 143 -2.34 2.61 15.66
C THR A 143 -0.92 2.42 16.17
N GLY A 144 -0.70 2.60 17.48
CA GLY A 144 0.61 2.40 18.11
C GLY A 144 1.13 0.97 17.94
N ALA A 145 0.28 -0.02 18.19
CA ALA A 145 0.64 -1.43 18.06
C ALA A 145 0.97 -1.81 16.60
N TYR A 146 0.22 -1.26 15.64
CA TYR A 146 0.53 -1.46 14.21
C TYR A 146 1.85 -0.80 13.80
N LEU A 147 2.18 0.37 14.36
CA LEU A 147 3.48 1.01 14.14
C LEU A 147 4.65 0.17 14.68
N GLU A 148 4.47 -0.45 15.84
CA GLU A 148 5.49 -1.38 16.40
C GLU A 148 5.67 -2.59 15.50
N GLU A 149 4.58 -3.15 14.97
CA GLU A 149 4.64 -4.26 14.03
C GLU A 149 5.38 -3.88 12.73
N VAL A 150 5.11 -2.69 12.18
CA VAL A 150 5.84 -2.18 11.01
C VAL A 150 7.35 -2.07 11.30
N ARG A 151 7.73 -1.61 12.49
CA ARG A 151 9.15 -1.49 12.86
C ARG A 151 9.84 -2.83 13.03
N ARG A 152 9.09 -3.84 13.46
CA ARG A 152 9.60 -5.22 13.59
C ARG A 152 9.89 -5.86 12.22
N LEU A 153 9.13 -5.51 11.21
CA LEU A 153 9.25 -6.03 9.86
C LEU A 153 10.32 -5.31 9.04
#